data_149674d472410d1a2201cf9ffac47aca
#
_entry.id   149674d472410d1a2201cf9ffac47aca
#
_cell.length_a   1.000
_cell.length_b   1.000
_cell.length_c   1.000
_cell.angle_alpha   90.00
_cell.angle_beta   90.00
_cell.angle_gamma   90.00
#
_symmetry.space_group_name_H-M   'P 1'
#
loop_
_entity.id
_entity.type
_entity.pdbx_description
1 polymer ?
#
loop_
_entity_poly.entity_id
_entity_poly.type
_entity_poly.pdbx_seq_one_letter_code
_entity_poly.pdbx_strand_id
1 'polypeptide(L)'
;MQSRKTRGLALILLGTALLPWLACSQKSAEVIAAPSPAPAPSGGSATGPTASDIGFAVSGPLIVEHQLDVLAQREGVVTELRLEAGAHVQAGDLLAQLDDRQLAADLEAARAKTHSTEADLKVWQSEARVLQSDYDRAQKMWDAQLITREQLDHAKFKAEADAYDVQRVEQLLVNAQQTQRSLELELDKTQIRAPFSGVVARRYVRQGQQVAKGDRLFWVTAEGPLQMRFTLPEKFIGRIQKGQELPMMTPDLPDQKYKVRVVEVSPVVDPASSTIEVTVELEGKPGSLRAGMDASVSLQNLR
;
A
#
# COMPACT_ATOMS: atom_id res chain seq x y z
N MET A 1 -0.55 -61.78 9.38
CA MET A 1 -1.93 -62.07 9.77
C MET A 1 -2.72 -60.82 9.46
N GLN A 2 -3.32 -60.77 8.29
CA GLN A 2 -4.75 -60.96 7.99
C GLN A 2 -5.60 -59.93 8.78
N SER A 3 -6.49 -59.18 8.29
CA SER A 3 -7.35 -59.21 7.10
C SER A 3 -8.36 -58.07 7.19
N ARG A 4 -8.81 -57.52 6.22
CA ARG A 4 -10.00 -57.33 5.34
C ARG A 4 -10.58 -55.93 5.44
N LYS A 5 -10.55 -55.19 4.32
CA LYS A 5 -11.54 -55.07 3.24
C LYS A 5 -13.00 -55.00 3.70
N THR A 6 -13.64 -53.84 3.52
CA THR A 6 -15.00 -53.81 2.99
C THR A 6 -15.19 -52.58 2.09
N ARG A 7 -15.54 -52.84 0.86
CA ARG A 7 -16.09 -52.00 -0.18
C ARG A 7 -17.56 -51.75 0.16
N GLY A 8 -18.03 -50.52 0.01
CA GLY A 8 -19.43 -50.15 0.00
C GLY A 8 -19.71 -49.36 -1.27
N LEU A 9 -20.25 -50.03 -2.25
CA LEU A 9 -20.77 -49.52 -3.55
C LEU A 9 -22.28 -49.32 -3.35
N ALA A 10 -22.83 -48.16 -3.65
CA ALA A 10 -24.25 -47.94 -3.90
C ALA A 10 -24.40 -46.64 -4.71
N LEU A 11 -24.61 -46.74 -5.89
CA LEU A 11 -25.82 -46.94 -6.71
C LEU A 11 -26.56 -45.65 -7.00
N ILE A 12 -26.50 -45.30 -8.22
CA ILE A 12 -27.15 -44.32 -9.12
C ILE A 12 -28.65 -44.35 -8.92
N LEU A 13 -29.29 -43.17 -8.85
CA LEU A 13 -30.69 -43.02 -9.29
C LEU A 13 -30.82 -41.73 -10.12
N LEU A 14 -30.96 -41.94 -11.43
CA LEU A 14 -31.48 -40.97 -12.41
C LEU A 14 -32.93 -40.65 -12.06
N GLY A 15 -33.24 -39.40 -11.92
CA GLY A 15 -34.59 -38.85 -11.87
C GLY A 15 -34.77 -37.82 -12.99
N THR A 16 -35.20 -38.31 -14.15
CA THR A 16 -35.72 -37.48 -15.25
C THR A 16 -37.10 -36.96 -14.86
N ALA A 17 -37.29 -35.66 -14.80
CA ALA A 17 -38.60 -35.05 -14.74
C ALA A 17 -38.75 -34.03 -15.85
N LEU A 18 -39.72 -34.33 -16.70
CA LEU A 18 -40.22 -33.63 -17.89
C LEU A 18 -40.71 -32.23 -17.54
N LEU A 19 -40.40 -31.32 -18.44
CA LEU A 19 -41.11 -30.04 -18.65
C LEU A 19 -42.53 -30.28 -19.17
N PRO A 20 -43.49 -29.40 -18.88
CA PRO A 20 -44.45 -29.02 -19.90
C PRO A 20 -44.30 -27.55 -20.32
N TRP A 21 -44.19 -27.38 -21.59
CA TRP A 21 -44.49 -26.19 -22.35
C TRP A 21 -45.95 -25.77 -22.08
N LEU A 22 -46.14 -24.49 -21.79
CA LEU A 22 -47.45 -23.86 -21.96
C LEU A 22 -47.28 -22.57 -22.74
N ALA A 23 -47.99 -22.56 -23.83
CA ALA A 23 -47.99 -21.61 -24.91
C ALA A 23 -48.78 -20.31 -24.59
N CYS A 24 -48.34 -19.28 -25.26
CA CYS A 24 -49.07 -18.14 -25.83
C CYS A 24 -50.31 -17.61 -25.12
N SER A 25 -50.25 -16.32 -24.81
CA SER A 25 -51.37 -15.44 -25.17
C SER A 25 -50.82 -14.06 -25.55
N GLN A 26 -50.79 -13.76 -26.81
CA GLN A 26 -50.71 -12.40 -27.36
C GLN A 26 -51.96 -11.63 -26.96
N LYS A 27 -51.81 -10.54 -26.23
CA LYS A 27 -52.84 -9.54 -26.05
C LYS A 27 -52.42 -8.29 -26.82
N SER A 28 -53.15 -8.04 -27.89
CA SER A 28 -53.02 -6.89 -28.77
C SER A 28 -53.08 -5.59 -28.00
N ALA A 29 -52.06 -4.75 -28.16
CA ALA A 29 -52.04 -3.39 -27.64
C ALA A 29 -52.88 -2.50 -28.55
N GLU A 30 -53.91 -1.94 -28.00
CA GLU A 30 -54.79 -0.91 -28.56
C GLU A 30 -54.00 0.39 -28.70
N VAL A 31 -53.93 0.90 -29.93
CA VAL A 31 -53.30 2.18 -30.28
C VAL A 31 -54.20 3.31 -29.81
N ILE A 32 -53.85 3.95 -28.72
CA ILE A 32 -54.49 5.22 -28.31
C ILE A 32 -53.79 6.34 -29.06
N ALA A 33 -54.55 7.02 -29.92
CA ALA A 33 -54.12 8.19 -30.67
C ALA A 33 -53.72 9.34 -29.76
N ALA A 34 -52.56 9.91 -29.99
CA ALA A 34 -52.06 11.12 -29.32
C ALA A 34 -52.89 12.36 -29.76
N PRO A 35 -53.25 13.26 -28.84
CA PRO A 35 -53.88 14.51 -29.23
C PRO A 35 -52.83 15.48 -29.81
N SER A 36 -53.26 16.15 -30.87
CA SER A 36 -52.56 17.21 -31.60
C SER A 36 -52.12 18.37 -30.69
N PRO A 37 -50.91 18.95 -30.86
CA PRO A 37 -50.48 20.09 -30.05
C PRO A 37 -51.25 21.38 -30.49
N ALA A 38 -51.73 22.09 -29.47
CA ALA A 38 -52.31 23.43 -29.61
C ALA A 38 -51.20 24.46 -29.91
N PRO A 39 -51.56 25.57 -30.61
CA PRO A 39 -50.56 26.58 -31.01
C PRO A 39 -50.02 27.37 -29.79
N ALA A 40 -48.72 27.59 -29.78
CA ALA A 40 -48.00 28.39 -28.80
C ALA A 40 -48.40 29.89 -28.88
N PRO A 41 -48.51 30.61 -27.75
CA PRO A 41 -48.63 32.05 -27.77
C PRO A 41 -47.25 32.67 -28.06
N SER A 42 -47.20 33.46 -29.09
CA SER A 42 -46.10 34.32 -29.47
C SER A 42 -45.98 35.48 -28.46
N GLY A 43 -44.76 35.79 -28.07
CA GLY A 43 -44.41 37.13 -27.59
C GLY A 43 -44.02 37.21 -26.12
N GLY A 44 -42.77 37.15 -25.87
CA GLY A 44 -42.09 37.57 -24.66
C GLY A 44 -40.60 37.61 -24.93
N SER A 45 -40.10 38.71 -25.49
CA SER A 45 -38.66 38.98 -25.49
C SER A 45 -38.15 39.08 -24.05
N ALA A 46 -37.77 37.92 -23.49
CA ALA A 46 -36.91 37.94 -22.33
C ALA A 46 -35.51 38.39 -22.82
N THR A 47 -35.17 39.59 -22.51
CA THR A 47 -33.79 40.10 -22.58
C THR A 47 -32.96 39.18 -21.69
N GLY A 48 -32.38 38.16 -22.32
CA GLY A 48 -31.36 37.34 -21.68
C GLY A 48 -30.19 38.20 -21.27
N PRO A 49 -29.53 37.93 -20.16
CA PRO A 49 -28.32 38.64 -19.78
C PRO A 49 -27.32 38.52 -20.93
N THR A 50 -26.85 39.68 -21.33
CA THR A 50 -25.82 39.88 -22.35
C THR A 50 -24.70 38.87 -22.15
N ALA A 51 -24.40 38.11 -23.19
CA ALA A 51 -23.24 37.20 -23.26
C ALA A 51 -21.94 38.02 -23.28
N SER A 52 -21.58 38.53 -22.09
CA SER A 52 -20.34 39.22 -21.83
C SER A 52 -19.62 38.44 -20.77
N ASP A 53 -18.47 37.91 -21.12
CA ASP A 53 -17.53 37.18 -20.25
C ASP A 53 -18.00 35.78 -19.78
N ILE A 54 -18.26 34.86 -20.67
CA ILE A 54 -18.16 33.44 -20.33
C ILE A 54 -16.66 33.12 -20.28
N GLY A 55 -16.02 33.49 -19.18
CA GLY A 55 -14.71 32.97 -18.83
C GLY A 55 -14.83 31.47 -18.70
N PHE A 56 -13.95 30.76 -19.35
CA PHE A 56 -13.90 29.30 -19.26
C PHE A 56 -13.62 28.92 -17.79
N ALA A 57 -14.58 28.28 -17.15
CA ALA A 57 -14.43 27.78 -15.80
C ALA A 57 -14.43 26.26 -15.81
N VAL A 58 -13.53 25.67 -15.06
CA VAL A 58 -13.43 24.22 -14.89
C VAL A 58 -13.70 23.87 -13.44
N SER A 59 -14.55 22.89 -13.23
CA SER A 59 -14.93 22.41 -11.89
C SER A 59 -14.34 21.03 -11.62
N GLY A 60 -14.02 20.77 -10.36
CA GLY A 60 -13.55 19.49 -9.89
C GLY A 60 -13.49 19.44 -8.38
N PRO A 61 -13.32 18.24 -7.80
CA PRO A 61 -13.21 18.07 -6.37
C PRO A 61 -11.85 18.57 -5.84
N LEU A 62 -11.87 19.17 -4.66
CA LEU A 62 -10.66 19.43 -3.89
C LEU A 62 -10.15 18.11 -3.32
N ILE A 63 -8.90 17.83 -3.55
CA ILE A 63 -8.20 16.64 -3.04
C ILE A 63 -7.01 17.07 -2.19
N VAL A 64 -6.48 16.16 -1.40
CA VAL A 64 -5.17 16.31 -0.75
C VAL A 64 -4.15 15.49 -1.52
N GLU A 65 -2.90 15.92 -1.48
CA GLU A 65 -1.81 15.25 -2.20
C GLU A 65 -1.66 13.79 -1.79
N HIS A 66 -1.76 13.53 -0.48
CA HIS A 66 -1.60 12.18 0.06
C HIS A 66 -2.84 11.79 0.85
N GLN A 67 -3.49 10.74 0.40
CA GLN A 67 -4.53 10.03 1.13
C GLN A 67 -4.34 8.53 0.91
N LEU A 68 -4.41 7.75 1.97
CA LEU A 68 -4.16 6.32 1.90
C LEU A 68 -5.04 5.54 2.88
N ASP A 69 -5.56 4.40 2.41
CA ASP A 69 -6.11 3.37 3.28
C ASP A 69 -4.95 2.58 3.91
N VAL A 70 -4.81 2.65 5.21
CA VAL A 70 -3.86 1.83 5.97
C VAL A 70 -4.46 0.44 6.14
N LEU A 71 -3.81 -0.55 5.55
CA LEU A 71 -4.27 -1.93 5.51
C LEU A 71 -3.52 -2.79 6.53
N ALA A 72 -4.18 -3.85 7.03
CA ALA A 72 -3.52 -4.89 7.80
C ALA A 72 -2.50 -5.64 6.94
N GLN A 73 -1.24 -5.68 7.38
CA GLN A 73 -0.18 -6.40 6.65
C GLN A 73 -0.17 -7.90 6.98
N ARG A 74 -0.84 -8.29 8.08
CA ARG A 74 -1.04 -9.67 8.51
C ARG A 74 -2.39 -9.84 9.18
N GLU A 75 -2.81 -11.07 9.36
CA GLU A 75 -3.98 -11.43 10.16
C GLU A 75 -3.66 -11.37 11.66
N GLY A 76 -4.66 -11.07 12.47
CA GLY A 76 -4.54 -11.04 13.92
C GLY A 76 -5.73 -10.38 14.61
N VAL A 77 -5.70 -10.35 15.93
CA VAL A 77 -6.69 -9.64 16.76
C VAL A 77 -6.11 -8.28 17.16
N VAL A 78 -6.89 -7.22 17.04
CA VAL A 78 -6.49 -5.87 17.47
C VAL A 78 -6.53 -5.80 19.00
N THR A 79 -5.37 -5.70 19.62
CA THR A 79 -5.23 -5.63 21.08
C THR A 79 -5.32 -4.21 21.59
N GLU A 80 -4.69 -3.28 20.90
CA GLU A 80 -4.66 -1.87 21.27
C GLU A 80 -5.05 -0.99 20.10
N LEU A 81 -5.80 0.06 20.41
CA LEU A 81 -6.23 1.07 19.45
C LEU A 81 -5.99 2.43 20.09
N ARG A 82 -5.01 3.17 19.57
CA ARG A 82 -4.53 4.39 20.21
C ARG A 82 -5.23 5.65 19.73
N LEU A 83 -5.80 5.62 18.53
CA LEU A 83 -6.29 6.81 17.86
C LEU A 83 -7.74 6.64 17.36
N GLU A 84 -8.48 7.73 17.41
CA GLU A 84 -9.85 7.81 16.91
C GLU A 84 -9.90 8.65 15.62
N ALA A 85 -11.05 8.61 14.94
CA ALA A 85 -11.29 9.47 13.79
C ALA A 85 -11.22 10.95 14.21
N GLY A 86 -10.53 11.77 13.43
CA GLY A 86 -10.26 13.18 13.72
C GLY A 86 -8.93 13.43 14.44
N ALA A 87 -8.20 12.40 14.89
CA ALA A 87 -6.92 12.57 15.55
C ALA A 87 -5.80 12.94 14.55
N HIS A 88 -4.93 13.86 14.95
CA HIS A 88 -3.72 14.21 14.23
C HIS A 88 -2.64 13.16 14.49
N VAL A 89 -1.90 12.80 13.46
CA VAL A 89 -0.85 11.79 13.51
C VAL A 89 0.40 12.29 12.79
N GLN A 90 1.55 11.86 13.29
CA GLN A 90 2.84 12.03 12.61
C GLN A 90 3.24 10.75 11.88
N ALA A 91 4.09 10.89 10.87
CA ALA A 91 4.64 9.73 10.19
C ALA A 91 5.34 8.79 11.20
N GLY A 92 4.97 7.51 11.17
CA GLY A 92 5.48 6.49 12.09
C GLY A 92 4.67 6.30 13.38
N ASP A 93 3.70 7.16 13.70
CA ASP A 93 2.86 7.00 14.88
C ASP A 93 2.09 5.69 14.86
N LEU A 94 1.99 5.04 16.02
CA LEU A 94 1.27 3.79 16.18
C LEU A 94 -0.25 4.04 16.22
N LEU A 95 -0.96 3.57 15.20
CA LEU A 95 -2.42 3.67 15.09
C LEU A 95 -3.13 2.54 15.84
N ALA A 96 -2.64 1.32 15.66
CA ALA A 96 -3.15 0.12 16.28
C ALA A 96 -2.06 -0.94 16.43
N GLN A 97 -2.27 -1.87 17.38
CA GLN A 97 -1.42 -3.03 17.64
C GLN A 97 -2.25 -4.30 17.46
N LEU A 98 -1.72 -5.26 16.73
CA LEU A 98 -2.24 -6.63 16.69
C LEU A 98 -1.61 -7.47 17.82
N ASP A 99 -2.24 -8.59 18.16
CA ASP A 99 -1.68 -9.53 19.14
C ASP A 99 -0.35 -10.09 18.63
N ASP A 100 0.72 -9.76 19.33
CA ASP A 100 2.10 -10.06 18.98
C ASP A 100 2.79 -11.02 19.97
N ARG A 101 2.09 -11.46 21.02
CA ARG A 101 2.67 -12.23 22.13
C ARG A 101 3.39 -13.48 21.66
N GLN A 102 2.81 -14.24 20.74
CA GLN A 102 3.43 -15.44 20.19
C GLN A 102 4.68 -15.09 19.38
N LEU A 103 4.60 -14.08 18.50
CA LEU A 103 5.73 -13.64 17.68
C LEU A 103 6.88 -13.09 18.52
N ALA A 104 6.57 -12.35 19.59
CA ALA A 104 7.57 -11.83 20.52
C ALA A 104 8.31 -12.99 21.20
N ALA A 105 7.58 -14.03 21.64
CA ALA A 105 8.20 -15.23 22.23
C ALA A 105 9.07 -16.00 21.22
N ASP A 106 8.60 -16.15 19.97
CA ASP A 106 9.34 -16.83 18.90
C ASP A 106 10.61 -16.03 18.54
N LEU A 107 10.53 -14.70 18.52
CA LEU A 107 11.67 -13.82 18.28
C LEU A 107 12.74 -13.95 19.40
N GLU A 108 12.31 -13.97 20.65
CA GLU A 108 13.23 -14.18 21.78
C GLU A 108 13.92 -15.56 21.71
N ALA A 109 13.20 -16.60 21.32
CA ALA A 109 13.80 -17.92 21.09
C ALA A 109 14.82 -17.90 19.94
N ALA A 110 14.52 -17.20 18.83
CA ALA A 110 15.44 -17.05 17.71
C ALA A 110 16.68 -16.24 18.09
N ARG A 111 16.56 -15.16 18.89
CA ARG A 111 17.68 -14.39 19.44
C ARG A 111 18.58 -15.24 20.32
N ALA A 112 17.98 -16.05 21.21
CA ALA A 112 18.75 -16.97 22.05
C ALA A 112 19.52 -17.99 21.20
N LYS A 113 18.91 -18.50 20.13
CA LYS A 113 19.57 -19.41 19.18
C LYS A 113 20.74 -18.74 18.45
N THR A 114 20.55 -17.53 17.96
CA THR A 114 21.62 -16.74 17.32
C THR A 114 22.79 -16.57 18.27
N HIS A 115 22.53 -16.13 19.51
CA HIS A 115 23.56 -15.92 20.52
C HIS A 115 24.31 -17.21 20.89
N SER A 116 23.58 -18.34 21.00
CA SER A 116 24.22 -19.66 21.23
C SER A 116 25.15 -20.03 20.08
N THR A 117 24.68 -19.87 18.83
CA THR A 117 25.49 -20.21 17.65
C THR A 117 26.71 -19.28 17.51
N GLU A 118 26.61 -18.01 17.91
CA GLU A 118 27.76 -17.10 17.98
C GLU A 118 28.80 -17.56 19.01
N ALA A 119 28.35 -18.07 20.15
CA ALA A 119 29.25 -18.62 21.16
C ALA A 119 29.96 -19.89 20.64
N ASP A 120 29.20 -20.79 19.97
CA ASP A 120 29.76 -21.98 19.34
C ASP A 120 30.81 -21.60 18.29
N LEU A 121 30.54 -20.61 17.45
CA LEU A 121 31.50 -20.11 16.44
C LEU A 121 32.82 -19.65 17.08
N LYS A 122 32.75 -18.92 18.18
CA LYS A 122 33.96 -18.46 18.91
C LYS A 122 34.78 -19.63 19.44
N VAL A 123 34.13 -20.72 19.87
CA VAL A 123 34.82 -21.94 20.31
C VAL A 123 35.58 -22.56 19.14
N TRP A 124 34.87 -22.82 18.00
CA TRP A 124 35.46 -23.41 16.80
C TRP A 124 36.61 -22.53 16.23
N GLN A 125 36.42 -21.21 16.18
CA GLN A 125 37.47 -20.29 15.76
C GLN A 125 38.73 -20.35 16.68
N SER A 126 38.51 -20.59 17.96
CA SER A 126 39.62 -20.71 18.90
C SER A 126 40.36 -22.02 18.72
N GLU A 127 39.67 -23.11 18.48
CA GLU A 127 40.24 -24.45 18.20
C GLU A 127 41.01 -24.46 16.88
N ALA A 128 40.39 -23.93 15.81
CA ALA A 128 41.04 -23.79 14.49
C ALA A 128 42.35 -22.97 14.57
N ARG A 129 42.37 -21.93 15.43
CA ARG A 129 43.56 -21.12 15.64
C ARG A 129 44.70 -21.89 16.34
N VAL A 130 44.34 -22.78 17.28
CA VAL A 130 45.32 -23.68 17.93
C VAL A 130 45.92 -24.65 16.92
N LEU A 131 45.04 -25.32 16.14
CA LEU A 131 45.48 -26.30 15.13
C LEU A 131 46.29 -25.68 14.00
N GLN A 132 45.94 -24.45 13.60
CA GLN A 132 46.73 -23.71 12.64
C GLN A 132 48.15 -23.41 13.20
N SER A 133 48.24 -23.04 14.46
CA SER A 133 49.54 -22.80 15.13
C SER A 133 50.38 -24.07 15.25
N ASP A 134 49.73 -25.23 15.45
CA ASP A 134 50.41 -26.54 15.48
C ASP A 134 50.93 -26.92 14.10
N TYR A 135 50.12 -26.67 13.05
CA TYR A 135 50.58 -26.88 11.67
C TYR A 135 51.77 -25.97 11.31
N ASP A 136 51.69 -24.67 11.67
CA ASP A 136 52.80 -23.73 11.43
C ASP A 136 54.10 -24.15 12.15
N ARG A 137 53.96 -24.74 13.33
CA ARG A 137 55.06 -25.29 14.11
C ARG A 137 55.62 -26.55 13.41
N ALA A 138 54.72 -27.46 12.99
CA ALA A 138 55.13 -28.66 12.27
C ALA A 138 55.85 -28.31 10.92
N GLN A 139 55.39 -27.27 10.22
CA GLN A 139 56.01 -26.75 9.02
C GLN A 139 57.52 -26.36 9.29
N LYS A 140 57.75 -25.57 10.38
CA LYS A 140 59.09 -25.16 10.77
C LYS A 140 60.00 -26.34 11.17
N MET A 141 59.43 -27.35 11.86
CA MET A 141 60.17 -28.57 12.24
C MET A 141 60.50 -29.43 11.00
N TRP A 142 59.61 -29.48 10.02
CA TRP A 142 59.88 -30.15 8.73
C TRP A 142 61.01 -29.46 7.97
N ASP A 143 60.99 -28.16 7.87
CA ASP A 143 62.05 -27.35 7.22
C ASP A 143 63.39 -27.57 7.87
N ALA A 144 63.42 -27.82 9.21
CA ALA A 144 64.60 -28.19 9.97
C ALA A 144 64.93 -29.69 9.92
N GLN A 145 64.19 -30.52 9.15
CA GLN A 145 64.31 -31.96 9.00
C GLN A 145 64.17 -32.76 10.33
N LEU A 146 63.33 -32.24 11.26
CA LEU A 146 63.12 -32.82 12.58
C LEU A 146 61.90 -33.73 12.68
N ILE A 147 61.02 -33.74 11.68
CA ILE A 147 59.80 -34.58 11.64
C ILE A 147 59.64 -35.29 10.32
N THR A 148 58.76 -36.30 10.30
CA THR A 148 58.43 -37.03 9.10
C THR A 148 57.36 -36.33 8.25
N ARG A 149 57.31 -36.63 6.96
CA ARG A 149 56.24 -36.08 6.06
C ARG A 149 54.85 -36.44 6.56
N GLU A 150 54.66 -37.64 7.04
CA GLU A 150 53.37 -38.12 7.59
C GLU A 150 52.91 -37.20 8.78
N GLN A 151 53.82 -36.80 9.62
CA GLN A 151 53.51 -35.91 10.75
C GLN A 151 53.13 -34.52 10.28
N LEU A 152 53.78 -33.98 9.26
CA LEU A 152 53.39 -32.70 8.65
C LEU A 152 52.02 -32.79 7.98
N ASP A 153 51.79 -33.80 7.16
CA ASP A 153 50.53 -34.01 6.43
C ASP A 153 49.38 -34.19 7.43
N HIS A 154 49.56 -34.91 8.52
CA HIS A 154 48.59 -35.06 9.59
C HIS A 154 48.23 -33.71 10.26
N ALA A 155 49.18 -32.88 10.60
CA ALA A 155 48.97 -31.57 11.16
C ALA A 155 48.19 -30.65 10.19
N LYS A 156 48.57 -30.71 8.90
CA LYS A 156 47.90 -29.96 7.83
C LYS A 156 46.43 -30.37 7.67
N PHE A 157 46.14 -31.64 7.50
CA PHE A 157 44.79 -32.11 7.33
C PHE A 157 43.86 -31.81 8.53
N LYS A 158 44.45 -31.86 9.74
CA LYS A 158 43.71 -31.50 10.93
C LYS A 158 43.34 -30.02 10.99
N ALA A 159 44.30 -29.13 10.66
CA ALA A 159 44.04 -27.68 10.57
C ALA A 159 43.01 -27.35 9.46
N GLU A 160 43.09 -28.01 8.30
CA GLU A 160 42.14 -27.84 7.20
C GLU A 160 40.73 -28.33 7.59
N ALA A 161 40.60 -29.46 8.28
CA ALA A 161 39.31 -30.00 8.72
C ALA A 161 38.61 -29.01 9.66
N ASP A 162 39.33 -28.47 10.65
CA ASP A 162 38.76 -27.48 11.58
C ASP A 162 38.40 -26.17 10.90
N ALA A 163 39.18 -25.74 9.89
CA ALA A 163 38.83 -24.57 9.10
C ALA A 163 37.46 -24.77 8.36
N TYR A 164 37.19 -25.97 7.85
CA TYR A 164 35.88 -26.30 7.27
C TYR A 164 34.77 -26.32 8.33
N ASP A 165 35.05 -26.80 9.55
CA ASP A 165 34.10 -26.76 10.64
C ASP A 165 33.72 -25.32 11.06
N VAL A 166 34.72 -24.41 11.10
CA VAL A 166 34.45 -22.97 11.29
C VAL A 166 33.50 -22.45 10.22
N GLN A 167 33.79 -22.72 8.92
CA GLN A 167 32.92 -22.30 7.82
C GLN A 167 31.49 -22.87 7.94
N ARG A 168 31.37 -24.13 8.35
CA ARG A 168 30.07 -24.76 8.58
C ARG A 168 29.27 -24.04 9.66
N VAL A 169 29.91 -23.71 10.81
CA VAL A 169 29.26 -23.01 11.91
C VAL A 169 28.94 -21.55 11.55
N GLU A 170 29.79 -20.88 10.75
CA GLU A 170 29.47 -19.57 10.19
C GLU A 170 28.20 -19.58 9.37
N GLN A 171 28.01 -20.60 8.51
CA GLN A 171 26.77 -20.74 7.76
C GLN A 171 25.54 -21.00 8.66
N LEU A 172 25.72 -21.76 9.75
CA LEU A 172 24.65 -21.95 10.74
C LEU A 172 24.29 -20.63 11.44
N LEU A 173 25.28 -19.79 11.76
CA LEU A 173 25.04 -18.47 12.32
C LEU A 173 24.26 -17.58 11.35
N VAL A 174 24.66 -17.53 10.08
CA VAL A 174 23.94 -16.78 9.05
C VAL A 174 22.47 -17.24 8.97
N ASN A 175 22.21 -18.54 8.97
CA ASN A 175 20.85 -19.07 8.95
C ASN A 175 20.05 -18.68 10.20
N ALA A 176 20.64 -18.72 11.39
CA ALA A 176 20.00 -18.29 12.63
C ALA A 176 19.65 -16.79 12.59
N GLN A 177 20.57 -15.94 12.12
CA GLN A 177 20.35 -14.50 11.93
C GLN A 177 19.23 -14.20 10.92
N GLN A 178 19.17 -14.94 9.82
CA GLN A 178 18.08 -14.78 8.84
C GLN A 178 16.71 -15.15 9.43
N THR A 179 16.66 -16.21 10.23
CA THR A 179 15.44 -16.60 10.95
C THR A 179 15.01 -15.51 11.93
N GLN A 180 15.93 -14.99 12.73
CA GLN A 180 15.67 -13.87 13.64
C GLN A 180 15.15 -12.65 12.87
N ARG A 181 15.80 -12.27 11.76
CA ARG A 181 15.39 -11.13 10.95
C ARG A 181 14.00 -11.30 10.35
N SER A 182 13.66 -12.51 9.91
CA SER A 182 12.31 -12.82 9.41
C SER A 182 11.24 -12.59 10.48
N LEU A 183 11.49 -13.04 11.72
CA LEU A 183 10.56 -12.84 12.84
C LEU A 183 10.45 -11.38 13.27
N GLU A 184 11.55 -10.61 13.21
CA GLU A 184 11.51 -9.16 13.45
C GLU A 184 10.61 -8.45 12.44
N LEU A 185 10.69 -8.79 11.16
CA LEU A 185 9.83 -8.23 10.11
C LEU A 185 8.36 -8.66 10.30
N GLU A 186 8.10 -9.90 10.73
CA GLU A 186 6.73 -10.33 11.03
C GLU A 186 6.17 -9.62 12.27
N LEU A 187 7.00 -9.36 13.27
CA LEU A 187 6.61 -8.59 14.46
C LEU A 187 6.32 -7.13 14.10
N ASP A 188 7.11 -6.50 13.24
CA ASP A 188 6.87 -5.13 12.78
C ASP A 188 5.52 -4.99 12.08
N LYS A 189 5.08 -6.00 11.33
CA LYS A 189 3.76 -6.03 10.68
C LYS A 189 2.58 -6.09 11.66
N THR A 190 2.80 -6.39 12.94
CA THR A 190 1.76 -6.30 13.97
C THR A 190 1.48 -4.86 14.39
N GLN A 191 2.43 -3.96 14.15
CA GLN A 191 2.34 -2.55 14.48
C GLN A 191 1.82 -1.78 13.27
N ILE A 192 0.58 -1.33 13.36
CA ILE A 192 -0.05 -0.53 12.30
C ILE A 192 0.33 0.92 12.52
N ARG A 193 1.19 1.46 11.65
CA ARG A 193 1.72 2.82 11.77
C ARG A 193 1.20 3.75 10.69
N ALA A 194 1.18 5.06 10.99
CA ALA A 194 0.85 6.09 10.02
C ALA A 194 1.97 6.21 8.95
N PRO A 195 1.64 6.16 7.67
CA PRO A 195 2.63 6.25 6.59
C PRO A 195 3.18 7.67 6.40
N PHE A 196 2.41 8.69 6.77
CA PHE A 196 2.77 10.10 6.68
C PHE A 196 2.01 10.90 7.76
N SER A 197 2.42 12.14 7.99
CA SER A 197 1.77 13.05 8.93
C SER A 197 0.45 13.59 8.37
N GLY A 198 -0.61 13.59 9.18
CA GLY A 198 -1.93 14.01 8.76
C GLY A 198 -3.00 13.77 9.80
N VAL A 199 -4.22 13.52 9.35
CA VAL A 199 -5.40 13.25 10.18
C VAL A 199 -5.98 11.89 9.83
N VAL A 200 -6.41 11.15 10.85
CA VAL A 200 -7.20 9.93 10.67
C VAL A 200 -8.62 10.33 10.25
N ALA A 201 -8.91 10.28 8.96
CA ALA A 201 -10.22 10.67 8.44
C ALA A 201 -11.32 9.66 8.82
N ARG A 202 -10.99 8.35 8.79
CA ARG A 202 -11.91 7.27 9.19
C ARG A 202 -11.17 6.12 9.85
N ARG A 203 -11.87 5.46 10.74
CA ARG A 203 -11.46 4.21 11.38
C ARG A 203 -12.48 3.13 11.04
N TYR A 204 -12.01 2.00 10.54
CA TYR A 204 -12.85 0.87 10.12
C TYR A 204 -12.80 -0.29 11.11
N VAL A 205 -11.86 -0.28 12.05
CA VAL A 205 -11.56 -1.40 12.96
C VAL A 205 -11.90 -1.03 14.40
N ARG A 206 -12.19 -2.05 15.23
CA ARG A 206 -12.45 -1.93 16.66
C ARG A 206 -11.46 -2.75 17.46
N GLN A 207 -11.20 -2.34 18.69
CA GLN A 207 -10.42 -3.15 19.63
C GLN A 207 -11.11 -4.50 19.86
N GLY A 208 -10.34 -5.58 19.92
CA GLY A 208 -10.83 -6.96 20.03
C GLY A 208 -11.33 -7.56 18.70
N GLN A 209 -11.35 -6.82 17.63
CA GLN A 209 -11.74 -7.33 16.31
C GLN A 209 -10.62 -8.16 15.69
N GLN A 210 -11.00 -9.30 15.10
CA GLN A 210 -10.10 -10.06 14.23
C GLN A 210 -10.08 -9.43 12.85
N VAL A 211 -8.88 -9.28 12.29
CA VAL A 211 -8.65 -8.73 10.95
C VAL A 211 -7.85 -9.71 10.10
N ALA A 212 -8.12 -9.73 8.82
CA ALA A 212 -7.37 -10.49 7.82
C ALA A 212 -6.32 -9.59 7.14
N LYS A 213 -5.31 -10.21 6.53
CA LYS A 213 -4.35 -9.47 5.70
C LYS A 213 -5.06 -8.78 4.54
N GLY A 214 -4.85 -7.47 4.40
CA GLY A 214 -5.48 -6.63 3.37
C GLY A 214 -6.75 -5.91 3.83
N ASP A 215 -7.25 -6.17 5.03
CA ASP A 215 -8.38 -5.43 5.59
C ASP A 215 -8.03 -3.96 5.80
N ARG A 216 -8.99 -3.08 5.49
CA ARG A 216 -8.85 -1.63 5.74
C ARG A 216 -9.03 -1.34 7.22
N LEU A 217 -8.03 -0.70 7.83
CA LEU A 217 -8.05 -0.36 9.25
C LEU A 217 -8.32 1.11 9.48
N PHE A 218 -7.62 1.97 8.75
CA PHE A 218 -7.73 3.42 8.85
C PHE A 218 -7.67 4.06 7.46
N TRP A 219 -8.34 5.20 7.32
CA TRP A 219 -8.10 6.11 6.22
C TRP A 219 -7.39 7.35 6.76
N VAL A 220 -6.16 7.56 6.31
CA VAL A 220 -5.32 8.69 6.73
C VAL A 220 -5.21 9.67 5.57
N THR A 221 -5.38 10.94 5.88
CA THR A 221 -5.35 12.05 4.94
C THR A 221 -4.28 13.03 5.39
N ALA A 222 -3.36 13.42 4.53
CA ALA A 222 -2.34 14.40 4.86
C ALA A 222 -2.95 15.77 5.17
N GLU A 223 -2.32 16.53 6.04
CA GLU A 223 -2.62 17.95 6.28
C GLU A 223 -1.93 18.87 5.28
N GLY A 224 -1.70 18.38 4.07
CA GLY A 224 -1.08 19.14 3.02
C GLY A 224 -2.02 20.17 2.40
N PRO A 225 -1.48 21.02 1.52
CA PRO A 225 -2.30 21.96 0.78
C PRO A 225 -3.36 21.22 -0.04
N LEU A 226 -4.54 21.82 -0.10
CA LEU A 226 -5.62 21.32 -0.95
C LEU A 226 -5.23 21.52 -2.41
N GLN A 227 -5.39 20.49 -3.19
CA GLN A 227 -5.15 20.51 -4.63
C GLN A 227 -6.45 20.25 -5.38
N MET A 228 -6.53 20.74 -6.59
CA MET A 228 -7.60 20.41 -7.53
C MET A 228 -6.97 19.92 -8.82
N ARG A 229 -7.50 18.84 -9.35
CA ARG A 229 -7.05 18.26 -10.61
C ARG A 229 -8.18 18.37 -11.62
N PHE A 230 -7.88 18.94 -12.79
CA PHE A 230 -8.86 19.12 -13.84
C PHE A 230 -8.22 18.96 -15.22
N THR A 231 -9.06 18.76 -16.21
CA THR A 231 -8.63 18.61 -17.61
C THR A 231 -8.97 19.81 -18.44
N LEU A 232 -8.06 20.18 -19.36
CA LEU A 232 -8.23 21.27 -20.31
C LEU A 232 -8.06 20.77 -21.72
N PRO A 233 -8.83 21.30 -22.70
CA PRO A 233 -8.59 21.04 -24.11
C PRO A 233 -7.18 21.43 -24.55
N GLU A 234 -6.58 20.67 -25.46
CA GLU A 234 -5.23 20.84 -25.99
C GLU A 234 -4.94 22.29 -26.50
N LYS A 235 -5.96 22.97 -27.03
CA LYS A 235 -5.83 24.36 -27.49
C LYS A 235 -5.35 25.36 -26.44
N PHE A 236 -5.39 24.99 -25.15
CA PHE A 236 -4.89 25.81 -24.05
C PHE A 236 -3.44 25.48 -23.66
N ILE A 237 -2.81 24.49 -24.33
CA ILE A 237 -1.38 24.21 -24.16
C ILE A 237 -0.59 25.49 -24.51
N GLY A 238 0.36 25.84 -23.66
CA GLY A 238 1.17 27.04 -23.80
C GLY A 238 0.56 28.32 -23.22
N ARG A 239 -0.73 28.33 -22.89
CA ARG A 239 -1.37 29.46 -22.20
C ARG A 239 -1.40 29.31 -20.69
N ILE A 240 -1.22 28.07 -20.19
CA ILE A 240 -1.09 27.76 -18.76
C ILE A 240 0.35 27.35 -18.50
N GLN A 241 0.94 27.96 -17.47
CA GLN A 241 2.31 27.72 -17.07
C GLN A 241 2.37 27.36 -15.58
N LYS A 242 3.33 26.51 -15.23
CA LYS A 242 3.64 26.21 -13.84
C LYS A 242 3.95 27.52 -13.08
N GLY A 243 3.38 27.66 -11.88
CA GLY A 243 3.52 28.85 -11.05
C GLY A 243 2.49 29.94 -11.28
N GLN A 244 1.61 29.83 -12.29
CA GLN A 244 0.56 30.80 -12.56
C GLN A 244 -0.51 30.78 -11.49
N GLU A 245 -0.95 31.97 -11.02
CA GLU A 245 -2.06 32.10 -10.07
C GLU A 245 -3.40 32.18 -10.82
N LEU A 246 -4.38 31.45 -10.33
CA LEU A 246 -5.74 31.42 -10.87
C LEU A 246 -6.75 31.65 -9.75
N PRO A 247 -7.87 32.37 -10.02
CA PRO A 247 -8.94 32.53 -9.06
C PRO A 247 -9.79 31.24 -8.99
N MET A 248 -10.06 30.79 -7.77
CA MET A 248 -10.91 29.65 -7.46
C MET A 248 -12.10 30.09 -6.61
N MET A 249 -13.25 29.55 -6.89
CA MET A 249 -14.48 29.71 -6.12
C MET A 249 -15.08 28.35 -5.81
N THR A 250 -15.79 28.26 -4.69
CA THR A 250 -16.50 27.06 -4.25
C THR A 250 -17.98 27.39 -4.18
N PRO A 251 -18.88 26.57 -4.75
CA PRO A 251 -20.33 26.80 -4.67
C PRO A 251 -20.84 26.91 -3.24
N ASP A 252 -20.22 26.18 -2.31
CA ASP A 252 -20.60 26.16 -0.89
C ASP A 252 -20.21 27.44 -0.14
N LEU A 253 -19.27 28.24 -0.67
CA LEU A 253 -18.76 29.47 -0.07
C LEU A 253 -18.63 30.58 -1.14
N PRO A 254 -19.75 31.06 -1.70
CA PRO A 254 -19.74 31.96 -2.86
C PRO A 254 -19.10 33.32 -2.58
N ASP A 255 -19.10 33.77 -1.34
CA ASP A 255 -18.55 35.08 -0.93
C ASP A 255 -17.02 35.05 -0.77
N GLN A 256 -16.39 33.88 -0.78
CA GLN A 256 -14.95 33.73 -0.57
C GLN A 256 -14.25 33.40 -1.89
N LYS A 257 -13.32 34.26 -2.27
CA LYS A 257 -12.43 34.04 -3.42
C LYS A 257 -11.11 33.50 -2.91
N TYR A 258 -10.73 32.35 -3.44
CA TYR A 258 -9.46 31.72 -3.15
C TYR A 258 -8.52 31.88 -4.32
N LYS A 259 -7.23 31.83 -4.05
CA LYS A 259 -6.19 31.76 -5.09
C LYS A 259 -5.60 30.37 -5.11
N VAL A 260 -5.41 29.86 -6.30
CA VAL A 260 -4.71 28.60 -6.53
C VAL A 260 -3.55 28.84 -7.45
N ARG A 261 -2.48 28.08 -7.26
CA ARG A 261 -1.28 28.12 -8.09
C ARG A 261 -1.17 26.85 -8.91
N VAL A 262 -0.84 26.97 -10.18
CA VAL A 262 -0.57 25.82 -11.04
C VAL A 262 0.75 25.16 -10.59
N VAL A 263 0.65 23.93 -10.07
CA VAL A 263 1.80 23.15 -9.62
C VAL A 263 2.35 22.30 -10.75
N GLU A 264 1.45 21.70 -11.53
CA GLU A 264 1.82 20.79 -12.60
C GLU A 264 0.89 20.93 -13.80
N VAL A 265 1.48 20.85 -14.98
CA VAL A 265 0.77 20.70 -16.26
C VAL A 265 1.30 19.42 -16.89
N SER A 266 0.42 18.47 -17.16
CA SER A 266 0.81 17.19 -17.76
C SER A 266 1.53 17.42 -19.10
N PRO A 267 2.69 16.80 -19.31
CA PRO A 267 3.39 16.85 -20.60
C PRO A 267 2.73 15.96 -21.66
N VAL A 268 1.73 15.14 -21.26
CA VAL A 268 1.06 14.18 -22.13
C VAL A 268 -0.38 14.62 -22.36
N VAL A 269 -0.80 14.61 -23.62
CA VAL A 269 -2.20 14.82 -24.03
C VAL A 269 -2.87 13.45 -24.05
N ASP A 270 -4.03 13.35 -23.45
CA ASP A 270 -4.87 12.14 -23.58
C ASP A 270 -5.47 12.10 -25.00
N PRO A 271 -5.10 11.10 -25.80
CA PRO A 271 -5.55 11.03 -27.20
C PRO A 271 -7.05 10.72 -27.34
N ALA A 272 -7.67 10.14 -26.31
CA ALA A 272 -9.10 9.82 -26.33
C ALA A 272 -9.98 11.06 -26.14
N SER A 273 -9.57 11.97 -25.27
CA SER A 273 -10.32 13.18 -24.92
C SER A 273 -9.73 14.47 -25.53
N SER A 274 -8.53 14.42 -26.11
CA SER A 274 -7.76 15.59 -26.56
C SER A 274 -7.60 16.66 -25.47
N THR A 275 -7.37 16.21 -24.24
CA THR A 275 -7.20 17.08 -23.07
C THR A 275 -5.86 16.86 -22.39
N ILE A 276 -5.42 17.90 -21.66
CA ILE A 276 -4.27 17.85 -20.75
C ILE A 276 -4.77 17.94 -19.31
N GLU A 277 -4.10 17.22 -18.42
CA GLU A 277 -4.36 17.30 -16.98
C GLU A 277 -3.55 18.43 -16.37
N VAL A 278 -4.20 19.24 -15.54
CA VAL A 278 -3.58 20.34 -14.80
C VAL A 278 -3.88 20.17 -13.32
N THR A 279 -2.85 20.24 -12.49
CA THR A 279 -2.97 20.23 -11.03
C THR A 279 -2.68 21.63 -10.50
N VAL A 280 -3.62 22.15 -9.71
CA VAL A 280 -3.48 23.41 -9.00
C VAL A 280 -3.52 23.19 -7.50
N GLU A 281 -2.84 24.02 -6.76
CA GLU A 281 -2.72 23.96 -5.31
C GLU A 281 -3.26 25.25 -4.68
N LEU A 282 -3.99 25.12 -3.56
CA LEU A 282 -4.51 26.25 -2.82
C LEU A 282 -3.37 27.06 -2.19
N GLU A 283 -3.33 28.37 -2.45
CA GLU A 283 -2.41 29.26 -1.76
C GLU A 283 -2.96 29.67 -0.39
N GLY A 284 -2.15 29.45 0.64
CA GLY A 284 -2.46 29.84 2.01
C GLY A 284 -3.19 28.77 2.82
N LYS A 285 -3.83 29.22 3.91
CA LYS A 285 -4.52 28.28 4.82
C LYS A 285 -5.89 27.89 4.24
N PRO A 286 -6.25 26.60 4.31
CA PRO A 286 -7.51 26.11 3.73
C PRO A 286 -8.78 26.70 4.38
N GLY A 287 -8.67 27.27 5.59
CA GLY A 287 -9.83 27.86 6.31
C GLY A 287 -10.98 26.86 6.47
N SER A 288 -12.12 27.19 5.87
CA SER A 288 -13.33 26.34 5.88
C SER A 288 -13.34 25.26 4.78
N LEU A 289 -12.39 25.27 3.84
CA LEU A 289 -12.32 24.29 2.77
C LEU A 289 -11.94 22.92 3.32
N ARG A 290 -12.52 21.89 2.73
CA ARG A 290 -12.24 20.48 3.07
C ARG A 290 -12.02 19.71 1.78
N ALA A 291 -11.19 18.68 1.85
CA ALA A 291 -11.09 17.71 0.79
C ALA A 291 -12.47 17.06 0.52
N GLY A 292 -12.81 16.88 -0.75
CA GLY A 292 -14.12 16.40 -1.20
C GLY A 292 -15.14 17.49 -1.53
N MET A 293 -14.87 18.76 -1.24
CA MET A 293 -15.70 19.87 -1.72
C MET A 293 -15.45 20.11 -3.20
N ASP A 294 -16.49 20.52 -3.93
CA ASP A 294 -16.35 20.95 -5.33
C ASP A 294 -15.86 22.38 -5.40
N ALA A 295 -14.93 22.61 -6.30
CA ALA A 295 -14.40 23.94 -6.58
C ALA A 295 -14.40 24.21 -8.09
N SER A 296 -14.46 25.48 -8.46
CA SER A 296 -14.35 25.93 -9.82
C SER A 296 -13.22 26.94 -9.98
N VAL A 297 -12.34 26.70 -10.96
CA VAL A 297 -11.25 27.58 -11.31
C VAL A 297 -11.62 28.36 -12.55
N SER A 298 -11.53 29.69 -12.49
CA SER A 298 -11.83 30.57 -13.61
C SER A 298 -10.56 30.86 -14.40
N LEU A 299 -10.63 30.64 -15.71
CA LEU A 299 -9.55 30.79 -16.65
C LEU A 299 -9.70 32.10 -17.51
N GLN A 300 -10.21 33.17 -16.91
CA GLN A 300 -10.57 34.41 -17.61
C GLN A 300 -9.39 35.13 -18.29
N ASN A 301 -8.15 34.87 -17.89
CA ASN A 301 -6.94 35.53 -18.37
C ASN A 301 -6.17 34.75 -19.45
N LEU A 302 -6.75 33.74 -20.06
CA LEU A 302 -6.13 32.93 -21.11
C LEU A 302 -6.44 33.50 -22.52
N ARG A 303 -6.23 34.81 -22.72
CA ARG A 303 -6.27 35.44 -24.07
C ARG A 303 -5.00 35.24 -24.85
#